data_fe821b044ea72cc7a7ee7423c9b57d8f
#
_entry.id   fe821b044ea72cc7a7ee7423c9b57d8f
#
_cell.length_a   1.000
_cell.length_b   1.000
_cell.length_c   1.000
_cell.angle_alpha   90.00
_cell.angle_beta   90.00
_cell.angle_gamma   90.00
#
_symmetry.space_group_name_H-M   'P 1'
#
loop_
_entity.id
_entity.type
_entity.pdbx_description
1 polymer ?
#
loop_
_entity_poly.entity_id
_entity_poly.type
_entity_poly.pdbx_seq_one_letter_code
_entity_poly.pdbx_strand_id
1 'polypeptide(L)'
;MLFRSIVDEIAPTKDVLNYNTNDDAVAALEGGLIDAMVTDVPTAVYMRDFQLTRGLIVGQLPTPGQFGVVLEKGSMLTACVNEAIASLEADGTIAELLTKWLGTEYTVPELN
;
A
#
# COMPACT_ATOMS: atom_id res chain seq x y z
N MET A 1 -2.15 11.86 -7.13
CA MET A 1 -1.27 10.79 -7.58
C MET A 1 -0.01 10.78 -6.73
N LEU A 2 -0.07 10.05 -5.65
CA LEU A 2 0.97 10.03 -4.60
C LEU A 2 2.26 9.30 -4.99
N PHE A 3 2.23 8.46 -6.04
CA PHE A 3 3.32 7.52 -6.33
C PHE A 3 4.26 7.93 -7.46
N ARG A 4 4.03 9.07 -8.10
CA ARG A 4 4.82 9.47 -9.27
C ARG A 4 6.30 9.74 -8.95
N SER A 5 6.56 10.38 -7.82
CA SER A 5 7.94 10.65 -7.36
C SER A 5 8.67 9.37 -6.92
N ILE A 6 7.94 8.37 -6.46
CA ILE A 6 8.47 7.09 -6.03
C ILE A 6 8.87 6.22 -7.24
N VAL A 7 8.11 6.29 -8.32
CA VAL A 7 8.44 5.56 -9.55
C VAL A 7 9.73 6.04 -10.19
N ASP A 8 10.06 7.32 -10.03
CA ASP A 8 11.32 7.89 -10.52
C ASP A 8 12.55 7.27 -9.82
N GLU A 9 12.41 6.80 -8.57
CA GLU A 9 13.47 6.09 -7.83
C GLU A 9 13.72 4.68 -8.39
N ILE A 10 12.69 4.04 -8.96
CA ILE A 10 12.81 2.73 -9.62
C ILE A 10 13.53 2.87 -10.98
N ALA A 11 13.58 4.07 -11.56
CA ALA A 11 14.18 4.37 -12.85
C ALA A 11 13.74 3.40 -13.97
N PRO A 12 12.43 3.29 -14.25
CA PRO A 12 11.94 2.37 -15.27
C PRO A 12 12.49 2.71 -16.65
N THR A 13 12.77 1.68 -17.45
CA THR A 13 13.27 1.86 -18.83
C THR A 13 12.16 2.13 -19.85
N LYS A 14 10.91 1.93 -19.47
CA LYS A 14 9.71 2.21 -20.28
C LYS A 14 8.93 3.38 -19.68
N ASP A 15 8.09 3.98 -20.50
CA ASP A 15 7.21 5.07 -20.06
C ASP A 15 6.26 4.62 -18.94
N VAL A 16 6.11 5.47 -17.94
CA VAL A 16 5.20 5.23 -16.82
C VAL A 16 3.78 5.56 -17.25
N LEU A 17 2.91 4.55 -17.17
CA LEU A 17 1.49 4.69 -17.44
C LEU A 17 0.72 4.96 -16.14
N ASN A 18 -0.23 5.87 -16.21
CA ASN A 18 -1.09 6.20 -15.08
C ASN A 18 -2.52 5.79 -15.40
N TYR A 19 -3.11 5.01 -14.50
CA TYR A 19 -4.50 4.56 -14.60
C TYR A 19 -5.38 5.33 -13.63
N ASN A 20 -6.64 5.54 -14.00
CA ASN A 20 -7.60 6.26 -13.18
C ASN A 20 -8.14 5.40 -12.03
N THR A 21 -8.15 4.10 -12.22
CA THR A 21 -8.61 3.13 -11.22
C THR A 21 -7.59 1.99 -11.05
N ASN A 22 -7.63 1.36 -9.89
CA ASN A 22 -6.83 0.17 -9.63
C ASN A 22 -7.24 -1.00 -10.55
N ASP A 23 -8.53 -1.14 -10.84
CA ASP A 23 -9.03 -2.21 -11.70
C ASP A 23 -8.51 -2.09 -13.14
N ASP A 24 -8.40 -0.87 -13.68
CA ASP A 24 -7.80 -0.65 -15.00
C ASP A 24 -6.31 -1.03 -15.02
N ALA A 25 -5.57 -0.73 -13.96
CA ALA A 25 -4.17 -1.11 -13.83
C ALA A 25 -4.00 -2.63 -13.68
N VAL A 26 -4.86 -3.29 -12.89
CA VAL A 26 -4.90 -4.76 -12.76
C VAL A 26 -5.18 -5.41 -14.11
N ALA A 27 -6.17 -4.92 -14.86
CA ALA A 27 -6.49 -5.45 -16.19
C ALA A 27 -5.32 -5.27 -17.17
N ALA A 28 -4.60 -4.15 -17.11
CA ALA A 28 -3.42 -3.90 -17.92
C ALA A 28 -2.25 -4.86 -17.56
N LEU A 29 -2.05 -5.15 -16.28
CA LEU A 29 -1.03 -6.08 -15.81
C LEU A 29 -1.37 -7.53 -16.22
N GLU A 30 -2.61 -7.98 -16.01
CA GLU A 30 -3.08 -9.31 -16.43
C GLU A 30 -3.04 -9.47 -17.94
N GLY A 31 -3.34 -8.42 -18.70
CA GLY A 31 -3.28 -8.40 -20.15
C GLY A 31 -1.88 -8.25 -20.73
N GLY A 32 -0.84 -8.08 -19.90
CA GLY A 32 0.54 -7.92 -20.35
C GLY A 32 0.85 -6.59 -21.04
N LEU A 33 0.02 -5.58 -20.83
CA LEU A 33 0.27 -4.22 -21.32
C LEU A 33 1.33 -3.49 -20.48
N ILE A 34 1.42 -3.84 -19.20
CA ILE A 34 2.45 -3.38 -18.27
C ILE A 34 3.12 -4.58 -17.61
N ASP A 35 4.37 -4.41 -17.23
CA ASP A 35 5.20 -5.48 -16.65
C ASP A 35 5.16 -5.46 -15.11
N ALA A 36 4.90 -4.30 -14.52
CA ALA A 36 4.83 -4.10 -13.07
C ALA A 36 3.87 -2.96 -12.71
N MET A 37 3.38 -3.00 -11.49
CA MET A 37 2.51 -2.00 -10.91
C MET A 37 3.06 -1.54 -9.56
N VAL A 38 2.96 -0.26 -9.27
CA VAL A 38 3.35 0.34 -7.99
C VAL A 38 2.10 0.85 -7.28
N THR A 39 1.88 0.37 -6.06
CA THR A 39 0.78 0.80 -5.20
C THR A 39 1.18 0.65 -3.73
N ASP A 40 0.33 1.04 -2.79
CA ASP A 40 0.58 0.79 -1.37
C ASP A 40 0.51 -0.71 -1.04
N VAL A 41 1.23 -1.12 0.03
CA VAL A 41 1.36 -2.53 0.39
C VAL A 41 0.01 -3.21 0.66
N PRO A 42 -0.94 -2.66 1.43
CA PRO A 42 -2.23 -3.30 1.64
C PRO A 42 -3.01 -3.53 0.34
N THR A 43 -3.00 -2.56 -0.56
CA THR A 43 -3.63 -2.69 -1.88
C THR A 43 -2.94 -3.76 -2.72
N ALA A 44 -1.60 -3.81 -2.72
CA ALA A 44 -0.84 -4.83 -3.43
C ALA A 44 -1.17 -6.26 -2.93
N VAL A 45 -1.27 -6.44 -1.61
CA VAL A 45 -1.66 -7.72 -1.00
C VAL A 45 -3.06 -8.13 -1.45
N TYR A 46 -4.02 -7.22 -1.39
CA TYR A 46 -5.39 -7.49 -1.84
C TYR A 46 -5.45 -7.87 -3.33
N MET A 47 -4.75 -7.14 -4.18
CA MET A 47 -4.70 -7.43 -5.62
C MET A 47 -4.08 -8.80 -5.89
N ARG A 48 -2.96 -9.13 -5.25
CA ARG A 48 -2.32 -10.43 -5.38
C ARG A 48 -3.25 -11.57 -4.98
N ASP A 49 -3.96 -11.43 -3.87
CA ASP A 49 -4.74 -12.52 -3.27
C ASP A 49 -6.12 -12.70 -3.94
N PHE A 50 -6.69 -11.63 -4.50
CA PHE A 50 -8.08 -11.64 -4.96
C PHE A 50 -8.30 -11.19 -6.41
N GLN A 51 -7.36 -10.49 -7.03
CA GLN A 51 -7.57 -9.91 -8.36
C GLN A 51 -6.60 -10.45 -9.42
N LEU A 52 -5.37 -10.78 -9.04
CA LEU A 52 -4.34 -11.27 -9.96
C LEU A 52 -4.26 -12.80 -9.95
N THR A 53 -4.13 -13.41 -11.11
CA THR A 53 -3.95 -14.87 -11.22
C THR A 53 -2.52 -15.28 -10.96
N ARG A 54 -1.54 -14.43 -11.26
CA ARG A 54 -0.10 -14.67 -11.14
C ARG A 54 0.67 -13.43 -10.71
N GLY A 55 0.19 -12.76 -9.66
CA GLY A 55 0.87 -11.59 -9.10
C GLY A 55 1.88 -11.98 -8.02
N LEU A 56 3.04 -11.32 -8.02
CA LEU A 56 4.04 -11.39 -6.95
C LEU A 56 4.39 -9.98 -6.47
N ILE A 57 4.51 -9.82 -5.17
CA ILE A 57 5.10 -8.61 -4.59
C ILE A 57 6.60 -8.82 -4.58
N VAL A 58 7.33 -8.09 -5.42
CA VAL A 58 8.78 -8.30 -5.64
C VAL A 58 9.65 -7.45 -4.75
N GLY A 59 9.11 -6.37 -4.19
CA GLY A 59 9.84 -5.48 -3.30
C GLY A 59 8.99 -4.32 -2.83
N GLN A 60 9.50 -3.56 -1.89
CA GLN A 60 8.89 -2.33 -1.39
C GLN A 60 9.89 -1.19 -1.39
N LEU A 61 9.39 0.03 -1.53
CA LEU A 61 10.19 1.24 -1.39
C LEU A 61 10.10 1.73 0.06
N PRO A 62 11.21 2.19 0.64
CA PRO A 62 11.25 2.66 2.01
C PRO A 62 10.56 4.03 2.12
N THR A 63 9.24 4.03 2.05
CA THR A 63 8.46 5.26 2.24
C THR A 63 7.78 5.24 3.60
N PRO A 64 7.88 6.31 4.38
CA PRO A 64 7.12 6.43 5.62
C PRO A 64 5.63 6.63 5.29
N GLY A 65 4.95 5.54 5.00
CA GLY A 65 3.49 5.53 4.87
C GLY A 65 2.85 5.58 6.27
N GLN A 66 1.90 6.46 6.46
CA GLN A 66 1.09 6.51 7.67
C GLN A 66 -0.38 6.29 7.31
N PHE A 67 -1.06 5.49 8.09
CA PHE A 67 -2.51 5.40 8.03
C PHE A 67 -3.12 6.49 8.90
N GLY A 68 -4.25 7.02 8.47
CA GLY A 68 -4.97 8.03 9.22
C GLY A 68 -6.46 7.74 9.27
N VAL A 69 -7.10 8.18 10.34
CA VAL A 69 -8.55 8.19 10.48
C VAL A 69 -9.07 9.57 10.09
N VAL A 70 -10.02 9.62 9.17
CA VAL A 70 -10.66 10.88 8.76
C VAL A 70 -11.88 11.14 9.63
N LEU A 71 -11.90 12.29 10.26
CA LEU A 71 -12.99 12.79 11.07
C LEU A 71 -13.45 14.15 10.53
N GLU A 72 -14.66 14.55 10.90
CA GLU A 72 -15.15 15.91 10.62
C GLU A 72 -14.22 16.96 11.25
N LYS A 73 -14.00 18.06 10.55
CA LYS A 73 -13.15 19.14 11.04
C LYS A 73 -13.71 19.71 12.37
N GLY A 74 -12.88 19.69 13.40
CA GLY A 74 -13.27 20.12 14.74
C GLY A 74 -14.04 19.08 15.54
N SER A 75 -14.07 17.83 15.10
CA SER A 75 -14.72 16.73 15.83
C SER A 75 -14.17 16.58 17.25
N MET A 76 -15.08 16.53 18.21
CA MET A 76 -14.75 16.28 19.63
C MET A 76 -14.19 14.86 19.85
N LEU A 77 -14.38 13.94 18.87
CA LEU A 77 -13.87 12.58 18.95
C LEU A 77 -12.38 12.49 18.65
N THR A 78 -11.76 13.52 18.08
CA THR A 78 -10.35 13.47 17.64
C THR A 78 -9.40 13.09 18.78
N ALA A 79 -9.57 13.69 19.94
CA ALA A 79 -8.72 13.40 21.11
C ALA A 79 -8.88 11.93 21.57
N CYS A 80 -10.11 11.46 21.66
CA CYS A 80 -10.45 10.11 22.10
C CYS A 80 -9.93 9.05 21.09
N VAL A 81 -10.08 9.30 19.78
CA VAL A 81 -9.56 8.40 18.73
C VAL A 81 -8.04 8.35 18.78
N ASN A 82 -7.35 9.47 18.92
CA ASN A 82 -5.90 9.50 19.02
C ASN A 82 -5.39 8.74 20.25
N GLU A 83 -6.06 8.91 21.40
CA GLU A 83 -5.71 8.18 22.63
C GLU A 83 -5.92 6.66 22.46
N ALA A 84 -7.02 6.26 21.84
CA ALA A 84 -7.29 4.84 21.55
C ALA A 84 -6.24 4.24 20.62
N ILE A 85 -5.85 4.94 19.53
CA ILE A 85 -4.81 4.48 18.61
C ILE A 85 -3.47 4.35 19.35
N ALA A 86 -3.07 5.36 20.13
CA ALA A 86 -1.83 5.31 20.90
C ALA A 86 -1.79 4.14 21.90
N SER A 87 -2.93 3.82 22.52
CA SER A 87 -3.05 2.66 23.41
C SER A 87 -2.88 1.34 22.65
N LEU A 88 -3.52 1.20 21.49
CA LEU A 88 -3.42 -0.01 20.64
C LEU A 88 -2.03 -0.19 20.01
N GLU A 89 -1.30 0.89 19.78
CA GLU A 89 0.10 0.84 19.37
C GLU A 89 0.99 0.37 20.54
N ALA A 90 0.78 0.94 21.72
CA ALA A 90 1.57 0.65 22.90
C ALA A 90 1.41 -0.79 23.41
N ASP A 91 0.23 -1.39 23.28
CA ASP A 91 -0.04 -2.77 23.69
C ASP A 91 0.28 -3.82 22.61
N GLY A 92 0.69 -3.39 21.40
CA GLY A 92 1.06 -4.27 20.30
C GLY A 92 -0.10 -4.76 19.44
N THR A 93 -1.34 -4.38 19.73
CA THR A 93 -2.53 -4.83 18.98
C THR A 93 -2.44 -4.44 17.50
N ILE A 94 -1.96 -3.23 17.17
CA ILE A 94 -1.78 -2.78 15.79
C ILE A 94 -0.79 -3.68 15.05
N ALA A 95 0.35 -4.02 15.69
CA ALA A 95 1.37 -4.88 15.08
C ALA A 95 0.83 -6.31 14.83
N GLU A 96 0.05 -6.86 15.76
CA GLU A 96 -0.61 -8.16 15.58
C GLU A 96 -1.61 -8.15 14.43
N LEU A 97 -2.42 -7.10 14.31
CA LEU A 97 -3.39 -6.96 13.23
C LEU A 97 -2.71 -6.82 11.87
N LEU A 98 -1.63 -6.05 11.79
CA LEU A 98 -0.84 -5.93 10.56
C LEU A 98 -0.28 -7.29 10.13
N THR A 99 0.30 -8.04 11.05
CA THR A 99 0.82 -9.39 10.78
C THR A 99 -0.30 -10.34 10.35
N LYS A 100 -1.45 -10.28 11.02
CA LYS A 100 -2.59 -11.16 10.74
C LYS A 100 -3.20 -10.93 9.36
N TRP A 101 -3.32 -9.66 8.94
CA TRP A 101 -4.06 -9.31 7.72
C TRP A 101 -3.19 -9.05 6.51
N LEU A 102 -1.95 -8.60 6.71
CA LEU A 102 -1.01 -8.29 5.64
C LEU A 102 0.14 -9.32 5.56
N GLY A 103 0.19 -10.25 6.51
CA GLY A 103 1.17 -11.34 6.50
C GLY A 103 2.61 -10.87 6.64
N THR A 104 3.52 -11.57 5.97
CA THR A 104 4.96 -11.28 5.96
C THR A 104 5.35 -10.28 4.88
N GLU A 105 4.40 -9.62 4.24
CA GLU A 105 4.65 -8.70 3.12
C GLU A 105 5.44 -7.45 3.53
N TYR A 106 5.43 -7.13 4.82
CA TYR A 106 6.33 -6.09 5.35
C TYR A 106 7.82 -6.50 5.39
N THR A 107 8.10 -7.77 5.06
CA THR A 107 9.48 -8.29 5.02
C THR A 107 10.00 -8.51 3.60
N VAL A 108 9.27 -8.06 2.56
CA VAL A 108 9.78 -8.07 1.19
C VAL A 108 11.00 -7.16 1.08
N PRO A 109 11.97 -7.48 0.19
CA PRO A 109 13.16 -6.67 0.04
C PRO A 109 12.84 -5.22 -0.26
N GLU A 110 13.59 -4.31 0.35
CA GLU A 110 13.57 -2.91 -0.07
C GLU A 110 14.27 -2.77 -1.42
N LEU A 111 13.65 -2.06 -2.33
CA LEU A 111 14.23 -1.71 -3.62
C LEU A 111 15.15 -0.49 -3.41
N ASN A 112 16.42 -0.63 -3.80
CA ASN A 112 17.45 0.42 -3.73
C ASN A 112 17.65 1.04 -5.10
#